data_c2469c4ceff6613f1539608bd8fd04d1
#
_entry.id   c2469c4ceff6613f1539608bd8fd04d1
#
_cell.length_a   1.000
_cell.length_b   1.000
_cell.length_c   1.000
_cell.angle_alpha   90.00
_cell.angle_beta   90.00
_cell.angle_gamma   90.00
#
_symmetry.space_group_name_H-M   'P 1'
#
loop_
_entity.id
_entity.type
_entity.pdbx_description
1 polymer ?
#
loop_
_entity_poly.entity_id
_entity_poly.type
_entity_poly.pdbx_seq_one_letter_code
_entity_poly.pdbx_strand_id
1 'polypeptide(L)'
;MKTKKGIAIIAALVIGIGIILYQIRCNESASTVSGDYIKWVEFNASTQALQKACRMDIESYQEKVHLDWITLLAYAAVRGGGEFDDKSLKYIDEIAAELTSQTVSREDLADKYKYFNYYYEAYGAVLSGMLGEYEIEEETKEGVVKWNRQYGLKAYSPIAAGFDYQDYDDFGAARSFGYRRPHLGHDMMGLVGTPVIATESGYVEALGWNRYGGWRIGIRSFDKKRYYYYAHLRQNRPYAEGLE
;
A
#
# COMPACT_ATOMS: atom_id res chain seq x y z
N MET A 1 -63.67 -19.50 -9.30
CA MET A 1 -62.55 -18.99 -10.16
C MET A 1 -61.88 -17.70 -9.66
N LYS A 2 -62.50 -16.89 -8.81
CA LYS A 2 -61.93 -15.61 -8.28
C LYS A 2 -60.85 -15.80 -7.21
N THR A 3 -60.87 -16.89 -6.43
CA THR A 3 -59.91 -17.12 -5.31
C THR A 3 -58.51 -17.52 -5.77
N LYS A 4 -58.34 -18.27 -6.87
CA LYS A 4 -57.04 -18.70 -7.37
C LYS A 4 -56.23 -17.54 -7.95
N LYS A 5 -56.87 -16.54 -8.59
CA LYS A 5 -56.19 -15.32 -9.11
C LYS A 5 -55.73 -14.41 -7.98
N GLY A 6 -56.49 -14.30 -6.90
CA GLY A 6 -56.09 -13.51 -5.73
C GLY A 6 -54.83 -14.07 -5.03
N ILE A 7 -54.77 -15.41 -4.85
CA ILE A 7 -53.63 -16.09 -4.24
C ILE A 7 -52.36 -15.93 -5.10
N ALA A 8 -52.46 -16.01 -6.42
CA ALA A 8 -51.31 -15.83 -7.33
C ALA A 8 -50.77 -14.41 -7.29
N ILE A 9 -51.61 -13.39 -7.19
CA ILE A 9 -51.20 -11.99 -7.06
C ILE A 9 -50.48 -11.71 -5.72
N ILE A 10 -51.01 -12.29 -4.61
CA ILE A 10 -50.38 -12.15 -3.30
C ILE A 10 -49.02 -12.85 -3.27
N ALA A 11 -48.89 -14.05 -3.85
CA ALA A 11 -47.63 -14.77 -3.95
C ALA A 11 -46.61 -14.00 -4.77
N ALA A 12 -47.00 -13.40 -5.92
CA ALA A 12 -46.10 -12.57 -6.74
C ALA A 12 -45.65 -11.32 -6.01
N LEU A 13 -46.50 -10.66 -5.23
CA LEU A 13 -46.18 -9.52 -4.39
C LEU A 13 -45.17 -9.88 -3.28
N VAL A 14 -45.37 -11.00 -2.59
CA VAL A 14 -44.45 -11.46 -1.54
C VAL A 14 -43.09 -11.83 -2.10
N ILE A 15 -43.03 -12.46 -3.27
CA ILE A 15 -41.76 -12.77 -3.95
C ILE A 15 -41.08 -11.46 -4.42
N GLY A 16 -41.81 -10.51 -4.97
CA GLY A 16 -41.31 -9.20 -5.38
C GLY A 16 -40.71 -8.40 -4.21
N ILE A 17 -41.42 -8.38 -3.06
CA ILE A 17 -40.94 -7.72 -1.84
C ILE A 17 -39.71 -8.47 -1.30
N GLY A 18 -39.68 -9.79 -1.34
CA GLY A 18 -38.52 -10.61 -0.94
C GLY A 18 -37.27 -10.29 -1.78
N ILE A 19 -37.41 -10.15 -3.10
CA ILE A 19 -36.31 -9.80 -4.01
C ILE A 19 -35.83 -8.37 -3.74
N ILE A 20 -36.75 -7.41 -3.53
CA ILE A 20 -36.39 -6.02 -3.20
C ILE A 20 -35.67 -5.96 -1.84
N LEU A 21 -36.15 -6.64 -0.83
CA LEU A 21 -35.50 -6.71 0.48
C LEU A 21 -34.13 -7.39 0.41
N TYR A 22 -33.99 -8.44 -0.41
CA TYR A 22 -32.70 -9.10 -0.67
C TYR A 22 -31.73 -8.16 -1.38
N GLN A 23 -32.19 -7.41 -2.40
CA GLN A 23 -31.36 -6.42 -3.10
C GLN A 23 -30.98 -5.23 -2.20
N ILE A 24 -31.89 -4.77 -1.34
CA ILE A 24 -31.59 -3.74 -0.34
C ILE A 24 -30.54 -4.26 0.65
N ARG A 25 -30.70 -5.49 1.15
CA ARG A 25 -29.75 -6.10 2.08
C ARG A 25 -28.39 -6.38 1.44
N CYS A 26 -28.35 -6.76 0.18
CA CYS A 26 -27.10 -6.88 -0.58
C CYS A 26 -26.46 -5.50 -0.84
N ASN A 27 -27.25 -4.45 -1.11
CA ASN A 27 -26.76 -3.08 -1.23
C ASN A 27 -26.30 -2.49 0.12
N GLU A 28 -27.03 -2.76 1.22
CA GLU A 28 -26.60 -2.33 2.55
C GLU A 28 -25.34 -3.06 3.00
N SER A 29 -25.16 -4.35 2.65
CA SER A 29 -23.92 -5.08 2.90
C SER A 29 -22.74 -4.55 2.06
N ALA A 30 -23.02 -3.87 0.95
CA ALA A 30 -22.04 -3.20 0.11
C ALA A 30 -21.77 -1.75 0.56
N SER A 31 -22.65 -1.15 1.38
CA SER A 31 -22.57 0.27 1.78
C SER A 31 -22.15 0.51 3.23
N THR A 32 -21.95 -0.54 4.05
CA THR A 32 -21.50 -0.42 5.44
C THR A 32 -20.06 -0.88 5.66
N VAL A 33 -19.21 -0.79 4.64
CA VAL A 33 -17.77 -0.77 4.87
C VAL A 33 -17.44 0.68 5.21
N SER A 34 -17.20 0.95 6.50
CA SER A 34 -16.68 2.23 6.98
C SER A 34 -15.51 2.65 6.08
N GLY A 35 -15.41 3.97 5.78
CA GLY A 35 -14.49 4.54 4.80
C GLY A 35 -12.99 4.31 4.99
N ASP A 36 -12.58 3.36 5.82
CA ASP A 36 -11.19 2.99 6.09
C ASP A 36 -10.72 1.74 5.32
N TYR A 37 -11.60 1.07 4.57
CA TYR A 37 -11.21 -0.10 3.79
C TYR A 37 -11.04 0.28 2.33
N ILE A 38 -9.80 0.25 1.87
CA ILE A 38 -9.47 0.43 0.47
C ILE A 38 -9.97 -0.78 -0.28
N LYS A 39 -10.83 -0.53 -1.28
CA LYS A 39 -11.15 -1.55 -2.26
C LYS A 39 -9.87 -2.00 -2.92
N TRP A 40 -9.72 -3.31 -3.11
CA TRP A 40 -8.59 -3.88 -3.83
C TRP A 40 -8.35 -3.11 -5.13
N VAL A 41 -7.15 -2.57 -5.25
CA VAL A 41 -6.62 -1.96 -6.47
C VAL A 41 -5.32 -2.67 -6.77
N GLU A 42 -5.14 -3.12 -8.00
CA GLU A 42 -3.84 -3.57 -8.45
C GLU A 42 -2.87 -2.38 -8.39
N PHE A 43 -1.82 -2.53 -7.62
CA PHE A 43 -0.76 -1.53 -7.51
C PHE A 43 0.30 -1.86 -8.56
N ASN A 44 0.07 -1.41 -9.80
CA ASN A 44 0.89 -1.74 -10.96
C ASN A 44 1.98 -0.70 -11.26
N ALA A 45 2.24 0.23 -10.32
CA ALA A 45 3.27 1.25 -10.53
C ALA A 45 4.64 0.60 -10.78
N SER A 46 5.22 0.84 -11.95
CA SER A 46 6.53 0.29 -12.29
C SER A 46 7.63 0.89 -11.41
N THR A 47 8.71 0.12 -11.21
CA THR A 47 9.89 0.58 -10.45
C THR A 47 10.42 1.92 -10.97
N GLN A 48 10.48 2.11 -12.29
CA GLN A 48 10.93 3.37 -12.88
C GLN A 48 10.00 4.54 -12.55
N ALA A 49 8.68 4.33 -12.59
CA ALA A 49 7.70 5.36 -12.24
C ALA A 49 7.79 5.73 -10.76
N LEU A 50 7.89 4.73 -9.88
CA LEU A 50 8.09 4.94 -8.44
C LEU A 50 9.37 5.72 -8.14
N GLN A 51 10.50 5.31 -8.72
CA GLN A 51 11.77 5.98 -8.53
C GLN A 51 11.74 7.43 -9.05
N LYS A 52 11.11 7.66 -10.21
CA LYS A 52 11.01 8.98 -10.81
C LYS A 52 10.15 9.90 -9.96
N ALA A 53 8.94 9.48 -9.58
CA ALA A 53 8.03 10.26 -8.76
C ALA A 53 8.63 10.54 -7.37
N CYS A 54 9.24 9.54 -6.73
CA CYS A 54 9.94 9.68 -5.46
C CYS A 54 11.08 10.72 -5.54
N ARG A 55 11.90 10.67 -6.59
CA ARG A 55 12.97 11.64 -6.79
C ARG A 55 12.44 13.05 -6.94
N MET A 56 11.41 13.26 -7.76
CA MET A 56 10.80 14.58 -7.98
C MET A 56 10.21 15.16 -6.68
N ASP A 57 9.58 14.32 -5.85
CA ASP A 57 9.08 14.71 -4.54
C ASP A 57 10.21 15.18 -3.64
N ILE A 58 11.29 14.38 -3.51
CA ILE A 58 12.45 14.72 -2.67
C ILE A 58 13.15 15.98 -3.15
N GLU A 59 13.43 16.10 -4.46
CA GLU A 59 14.11 17.24 -5.04
C GLU A 59 13.31 18.54 -4.92
N SER A 60 11.98 18.46 -4.94
CA SER A 60 11.11 19.63 -4.83
C SER A 60 10.71 19.98 -3.39
N TYR A 61 11.16 19.24 -2.38
CA TYR A 61 10.71 19.43 -1.00
C TYR A 61 10.92 20.85 -0.45
N GLN A 62 12.05 21.48 -0.82
CA GLN A 62 12.40 22.85 -0.41
C GLN A 62 12.05 23.90 -1.49
N GLU A 63 11.49 23.48 -2.61
CA GLU A 63 11.12 24.37 -3.70
C GLU A 63 9.80 25.11 -3.40
N LYS A 64 9.50 26.15 -4.18
CA LYS A 64 8.25 26.90 -4.06
C LYS A 64 7.01 26.02 -4.21
N VAL A 65 7.10 24.98 -5.03
CA VAL A 65 6.06 23.99 -5.23
C VAL A 65 6.64 22.62 -4.93
N HIS A 66 6.15 22.00 -3.87
CA HIS A 66 6.49 20.62 -3.54
C HIS A 66 5.61 19.66 -4.36
N LEU A 67 6.23 18.74 -5.07
CA LEU A 67 5.58 17.73 -5.90
C LEU A 67 5.30 16.48 -5.06
N ASP A 68 4.03 16.20 -4.77
CA ASP A 68 3.63 14.97 -4.09
C ASP A 68 3.70 13.76 -5.04
N TRP A 69 4.53 12.79 -4.75
CA TRP A 69 4.72 11.60 -5.59
C TRP A 69 3.44 10.77 -5.79
N ILE A 70 2.52 10.79 -4.83
CA ILE A 70 1.22 10.10 -4.95
C ILE A 70 0.39 10.79 -6.03
N THR A 71 0.38 12.12 -6.07
CA THR A 71 -0.28 12.91 -7.12
C THR A 71 0.30 12.59 -8.50
N LEU A 72 1.62 12.54 -8.62
CA LEU A 72 2.30 12.23 -9.90
C LEU A 72 1.94 10.83 -10.40
N LEU A 73 1.97 9.83 -9.53
CA LEU A 73 1.63 8.44 -9.84
C LEU A 73 0.14 8.27 -10.15
N ALA A 74 -0.74 8.93 -9.39
CA ALA A 74 -2.19 8.87 -9.62
C ALA A 74 -2.55 9.47 -10.99
N TYR A 75 -1.91 10.57 -11.39
CA TYR A 75 -2.09 11.14 -12.72
C TYR A 75 -1.62 10.18 -13.82
N ALA A 76 -0.42 9.59 -13.67
CA ALA A 76 0.10 8.62 -14.63
C ALA A 76 -0.83 7.41 -14.76
N ALA A 77 -1.36 6.89 -13.65
CA ALA A 77 -2.32 5.80 -13.65
C ALA A 77 -3.63 6.15 -14.37
N VAL A 78 -4.20 7.33 -14.10
CA VAL A 78 -5.41 7.78 -14.81
C VAL A 78 -5.19 7.87 -16.32
N ARG A 79 -4.03 8.41 -16.73
CA ARG A 79 -3.67 8.57 -18.14
C ARG A 79 -3.36 7.22 -18.82
N GLY A 80 -2.81 6.27 -18.08
CA GLY A 80 -2.46 4.94 -18.55
C GLY A 80 -3.55 3.87 -18.35
N GLY A 81 -4.72 4.25 -17.79
CA GLY A 81 -5.78 3.27 -17.49
C GLY A 81 -5.41 2.27 -16.38
N GLY A 82 -4.49 2.64 -15.49
CA GLY A 82 -3.95 1.80 -14.41
C GLY A 82 -2.66 1.07 -14.76
N GLU A 83 -2.26 1.08 -16.04
CA GLU A 83 -1.04 0.44 -16.51
C GLU A 83 0.15 1.43 -16.50
N PHE A 84 1.34 0.91 -16.21
CA PHE A 84 2.59 1.67 -16.18
C PHE A 84 3.56 1.18 -17.25
N ASP A 85 3.51 1.82 -18.40
CA ASP A 85 4.41 1.62 -19.54
C ASP A 85 5.41 2.80 -19.70
N ASP A 86 6.16 2.80 -20.79
CA ASP A 86 7.11 3.90 -21.11
C ASP A 86 6.45 5.28 -21.24
N LYS A 87 5.14 5.34 -21.52
CA LYS A 87 4.39 6.60 -21.60
C LYS A 87 4.11 7.17 -20.21
N SER A 88 4.02 6.31 -19.20
CA SER A 88 3.76 6.73 -17.83
C SER A 88 4.83 7.66 -17.29
N LEU A 89 6.11 7.45 -17.69
CA LEU A 89 7.21 8.35 -17.33
C LEU A 89 7.03 9.75 -17.94
N LYS A 90 6.47 9.83 -19.16
CA LYS A 90 6.15 11.12 -19.81
C LYS A 90 4.96 11.79 -19.15
N TYR A 91 3.96 11.05 -18.72
CA TYR A 91 2.82 11.61 -17.97
C TYR A 91 3.27 12.19 -16.63
N ILE A 92 4.24 11.56 -15.96
CA ILE A 92 4.85 12.11 -14.74
C ILE A 92 5.57 13.43 -15.05
N ASP A 93 6.36 13.53 -16.13
CA ASP A 93 7.02 14.78 -16.51
C ASP A 93 6.02 15.89 -16.85
N GLU A 94 4.99 15.54 -17.63
CA GLU A 94 3.93 16.46 -18.05
C GLU A 94 3.27 17.11 -16.83
N ILE A 95 2.78 16.30 -15.90
CA ILE A 95 2.06 16.82 -14.74
C ILE A 95 2.99 17.53 -13.75
N ALA A 96 4.23 17.08 -13.59
CA ALA A 96 5.20 17.76 -12.76
C ALA A 96 5.46 19.20 -13.26
N ALA A 97 5.57 19.40 -14.58
CA ALA A 97 5.73 20.71 -15.17
C ALA A 97 4.50 21.62 -14.98
N GLU A 98 3.28 21.06 -15.14
CA GLU A 98 2.02 21.81 -14.95
C GLU A 98 1.82 22.21 -13.47
N LEU A 99 2.12 21.31 -12.52
CA LEU A 99 2.04 21.61 -11.09
C LEU A 99 3.10 22.66 -10.69
N THR A 100 4.34 22.50 -11.15
CA THR A 100 5.43 23.46 -10.86
C THR A 100 5.13 24.85 -11.38
N SER A 101 4.57 24.96 -12.59
CA SER A 101 4.15 26.24 -13.17
C SER A 101 2.84 26.79 -12.57
N GLN A 102 2.21 26.03 -11.66
CA GLN A 102 0.94 26.37 -11.02
C GLN A 102 -0.21 26.61 -12.02
N THR A 103 -0.13 26.00 -13.21
CA THR A 103 -1.23 26.03 -14.21
C THR A 103 -2.33 25.04 -13.90
N VAL A 104 -2.03 24.02 -13.08
CA VAL A 104 -2.95 22.99 -12.61
C VAL A 104 -2.67 22.71 -11.14
N SER A 105 -3.73 22.51 -10.36
CA SER A 105 -3.70 22.04 -8.99
C SER A 105 -4.12 20.56 -8.90
N ARG A 106 -3.91 19.94 -7.76
CA ARG A 106 -4.43 18.57 -7.49
C ARG A 106 -5.96 18.54 -7.56
N GLU A 107 -6.62 19.59 -7.10
CA GLU A 107 -8.07 19.74 -7.13
C GLU A 107 -8.58 19.80 -8.58
N ASP A 108 -7.90 20.52 -9.47
CA ASP A 108 -8.23 20.56 -10.89
C ASP A 108 -8.10 19.17 -11.55
N LEU A 109 -7.12 18.36 -11.12
CA LEU A 109 -6.97 16.99 -11.59
C LEU A 109 -8.13 16.10 -11.13
N ALA A 110 -8.56 16.26 -9.88
CA ALA A 110 -9.69 15.52 -9.31
C ALA A 110 -11.01 15.85 -10.04
N ASP A 111 -11.20 17.11 -10.42
CA ASP A 111 -12.38 17.55 -11.16
C ASP A 111 -12.34 17.10 -12.64
N LYS A 112 -11.17 17.17 -13.25
CA LYS A 112 -10.98 16.82 -14.67
C LYS A 112 -11.00 15.32 -14.95
N TYR A 113 -10.47 14.51 -14.05
CA TYR A 113 -10.29 13.07 -14.27
C TYR A 113 -11.10 12.24 -13.28
N LYS A 114 -12.18 11.62 -13.75
CA LYS A 114 -13.15 10.84 -12.97
C LYS A 114 -12.53 9.85 -11.98
N TYR A 115 -11.40 9.22 -12.33
CA TYR A 115 -10.75 8.18 -11.53
C TYR A 115 -9.50 8.66 -10.79
N PHE A 116 -9.19 9.97 -10.82
CA PHE A 116 -7.99 10.49 -10.17
C PHE A 116 -8.00 10.24 -8.66
N ASN A 117 -9.09 10.61 -7.97
CA ASN A 117 -9.22 10.39 -6.53
C ASN A 117 -9.13 8.92 -6.16
N TYR A 118 -9.68 8.03 -7.00
CA TYR A 118 -9.58 6.59 -6.79
C TYR A 118 -8.11 6.11 -6.75
N TYR A 119 -7.29 6.51 -7.73
CA TYR A 119 -5.88 6.14 -7.74
C TYR A 119 -5.09 6.87 -6.65
N TYR A 120 -5.40 8.14 -6.40
CA TYR A 120 -4.77 8.92 -5.35
C TYR A 120 -4.97 8.29 -3.96
N GLU A 121 -6.18 7.90 -3.62
CA GLU A 121 -6.51 7.23 -2.37
C GLU A 121 -5.87 5.83 -2.29
N ALA A 122 -5.94 5.06 -3.37
CA ALA A 122 -5.38 3.72 -3.42
C ALA A 122 -3.86 3.72 -3.26
N TYR A 123 -3.17 4.60 -4.00
CA TYR A 123 -1.71 4.73 -3.88
C TYR A 123 -1.32 5.38 -2.57
N GLY A 124 -2.09 6.35 -2.10
CA GLY A 124 -1.93 6.96 -0.80
C GLY A 124 -1.97 5.95 0.36
N ALA A 125 -2.83 4.95 0.27
CA ALA A 125 -2.90 3.90 1.27
C ALA A 125 -1.62 3.06 1.40
N VAL A 126 -0.92 2.88 0.27
CA VAL A 126 0.35 2.13 0.23
C VAL A 126 1.53 3.05 0.56
N LEU A 127 1.57 4.24 -0.02
CA LEU A 127 2.75 5.09 -0.09
C LEU A 127 2.78 6.22 0.94
N SER A 128 1.62 6.65 1.49
CA SER A 128 1.56 7.78 2.43
C SER A 128 2.47 7.57 3.63
N GLY A 129 3.30 8.58 3.92
CA GLY A 129 4.23 8.58 5.04
C GLY A 129 5.51 7.80 4.80
N MET A 130 5.71 7.16 3.63
CA MET A 130 7.00 6.57 3.26
C MET A 130 8.03 7.64 2.89
N LEU A 131 7.61 8.77 2.31
CA LEU A 131 8.43 9.97 2.21
C LEU A 131 8.12 10.91 3.37
N GLY A 132 9.14 11.58 3.87
CA GLY A 132 9.00 12.55 4.97
C GLY A 132 10.32 12.92 5.60
N GLU A 133 10.24 13.82 6.57
CA GLU A 133 11.41 14.18 7.38
C GLU A 133 11.80 13.05 8.32
N TYR A 134 13.09 12.85 8.48
CA TYR A 134 13.70 11.94 9.45
C TYR A 134 15.04 12.48 9.90
N GLU A 135 15.54 11.98 11.02
CA GLU A 135 16.84 12.33 11.58
C GLU A 135 17.78 11.14 11.47
N ILE A 136 19.00 11.39 11.00
CA ILE A 136 20.07 10.40 10.97
C ILE A 136 21.18 10.84 11.89
N GLU A 137 21.79 9.86 12.53
CA GLU A 137 22.95 10.03 13.36
C GLU A 137 24.20 10.01 12.46
N GLU A 138 25.00 11.06 12.51
CA GLU A 138 26.27 11.13 11.81
C GLU A 138 27.39 11.34 12.82
N GLU A 139 28.37 10.44 12.79
CA GLU A 139 29.58 10.60 13.56
C GLU A 139 30.57 11.49 12.77
N THR A 140 30.98 12.60 13.37
CA THR A 140 32.03 13.46 12.78
C THR A 140 33.39 12.78 12.88
N LYS A 141 34.35 13.24 12.08
CA LYS A 141 35.75 12.76 12.13
C LYS A 141 36.41 12.91 13.51
N GLU A 142 35.83 13.70 14.38
CA GLU A 142 36.30 13.97 15.75
C GLU A 142 35.55 13.12 16.78
N GLY A 143 34.71 12.15 16.36
CA GLY A 143 33.91 11.30 17.24
C GLY A 143 32.71 11.97 17.89
N VAL A 144 32.31 13.15 17.38
CA VAL A 144 31.11 13.84 17.88
C VAL A 144 29.90 13.40 17.07
N VAL A 145 28.88 12.92 17.76
CA VAL A 145 27.60 12.53 17.18
C VAL A 145 26.75 13.77 16.93
N LYS A 146 26.27 13.93 15.68
CA LYS A 146 25.31 14.96 15.30
C LYS A 146 24.08 14.33 14.67
N TRP A 147 22.91 14.86 15.00
CA TRP A 147 21.66 14.51 14.37
C TRP A 147 21.35 15.46 13.23
N ASN A 148 21.28 14.92 12.03
CA ASN A 148 20.96 15.68 10.83
C ASN A 148 19.55 15.33 10.36
N ARG A 149 18.72 16.38 10.21
CA ARG A 149 17.39 16.24 9.63
C ARG A 149 17.45 16.20 8.12
N GLN A 150 16.81 15.21 7.53
CA GLN A 150 16.73 15.02 6.09
C GLN A 150 15.27 14.76 5.68
N TYR A 151 14.96 15.02 4.42
CA TYR A 151 13.71 14.61 3.80
C TYR A 151 13.98 13.53 2.74
N GLY A 152 13.20 12.46 2.75
CA GLY A 152 13.39 11.37 1.81
C GLY A 152 12.61 10.12 2.20
N LEU A 153 13.00 8.99 1.60
CA LEU A 153 12.38 7.69 1.83
C LEU A 153 12.76 7.17 3.23
N LYS A 154 11.76 6.93 4.06
CA LYS A 154 11.89 6.40 5.42
C LYS A 154 11.74 4.87 5.47
N ALA A 155 12.01 4.19 4.38
CA ALA A 155 11.87 2.75 4.27
C ALA A 155 13.18 2.10 3.84
N TYR A 156 13.44 0.89 4.39
CA TYR A 156 14.60 0.07 4.09
C TYR A 156 14.16 -1.28 3.48
N SER A 157 15.03 -1.87 2.64
CA SER A 157 14.84 -3.26 2.24
C SER A 157 14.82 -4.17 3.48
N PRO A 158 13.88 -5.11 3.58
CA PRO A 158 13.82 -6.02 4.73
C PRO A 158 15.00 -7.01 4.78
N ILE A 159 15.70 -7.22 3.67
CA ILE A 159 16.95 -8.00 3.67
C ILE A 159 18.11 -7.02 3.79
N ALA A 160 18.99 -7.27 4.77
CA ALA A 160 20.15 -6.44 5.02
C ALA A 160 21.05 -6.35 3.78
N ALA A 161 21.62 -5.18 3.53
CA ALA A 161 22.52 -4.96 2.39
C ALA A 161 23.73 -5.92 2.45
N GLY A 162 24.13 -6.46 1.30
CA GLY A 162 25.25 -7.39 1.16
C GLY A 162 24.89 -8.85 1.38
N PHE A 163 23.62 -9.19 1.59
CA PHE A 163 23.14 -10.57 1.66
C PHE A 163 22.30 -10.90 0.44
N ASP A 164 22.59 -12.04 -0.17
CA ASP A 164 21.87 -12.54 -1.33
C ASP A 164 20.51 -13.13 -0.92
N TYR A 165 19.51 -12.91 -1.77
CA TYR A 165 18.19 -13.53 -1.67
C TYR A 165 17.58 -13.70 -3.06
N GLN A 166 16.59 -14.58 -3.16
CA GLN A 166 15.76 -14.75 -4.35
C GLN A 166 14.42 -14.10 -4.11
N ASP A 167 13.99 -13.35 -5.10
CA ASP A 167 12.76 -12.58 -5.11
C ASP A 167 11.70 -13.31 -5.92
N TYR A 168 10.53 -13.56 -5.33
CA TYR A 168 9.44 -14.26 -5.99
C TYR A 168 8.23 -13.34 -6.09
N ASP A 169 7.85 -13.02 -7.33
CA ASP A 169 6.63 -12.26 -7.62
C ASP A 169 5.42 -13.19 -7.55
N ASP A 170 4.96 -13.44 -6.34
CA ASP A 170 3.89 -14.40 -6.03
C ASP A 170 2.73 -13.80 -5.21
N PHE A 171 2.65 -12.47 -5.16
CA PHE A 171 1.52 -11.79 -4.54
C PHE A 171 0.21 -12.19 -5.25
N GLY A 172 -0.80 -12.58 -4.48
CA GLY A 172 -2.07 -13.05 -5.02
C GLY A 172 -2.08 -14.51 -5.48
N ALA A 173 -0.92 -15.18 -5.58
CA ALA A 173 -0.85 -16.58 -5.94
C ALA A 173 -1.68 -17.48 -4.99
N ALA A 174 -2.30 -18.53 -5.55
CA ALA A 174 -3.13 -19.42 -4.76
C ALA A 174 -2.27 -20.25 -3.77
N ARG A 175 -2.60 -20.15 -2.51
CA ARG A 175 -2.02 -20.97 -1.44
C ARG A 175 -3.08 -21.90 -0.84
N SER A 176 -2.66 -23.09 -0.42
CA SER A 176 -3.52 -24.03 0.31
C SER A 176 -2.81 -24.52 1.56
N PHE A 177 -3.30 -24.10 2.72
CA PHE A 177 -2.90 -24.64 4.01
C PHE A 177 -4.14 -24.73 4.90
N GLY A 178 -4.82 -25.86 4.83
CA GLY A 178 -6.11 -26.07 5.48
C GLY A 178 -7.31 -25.48 4.75
N TYR A 179 -7.14 -24.38 4.00
CA TYR A 179 -8.13 -23.77 3.11
C TYR A 179 -7.43 -23.00 1.99
N ARG A 180 -8.16 -22.78 0.90
CA ARG A 180 -7.65 -22.03 -0.26
C ARG A 180 -7.68 -20.52 0.01
N ARG A 181 -6.58 -19.82 -0.17
CA ARG A 181 -6.46 -18.37 0.02
C ARG A 181 -5.46 -17.77 -0.96
N PRO A 182 -5.56 -16.47 -1.30
CA PRO A 182 -4.49 -15.79 -2.00
C PRO A 182 -3.29 -15.57 -1.06
N HIS A 183 -2.09 -15.55 -1.61
CA HIS A 183 -0.89 -15.10 -0.93
C HIS A 183 -0.91 -13.57 -0.84
N LEU A 184 -0.97 -13.02 0.36
CA LEU A 184 -1.00 -11.57 0.61
C LEU A 184 0.36 -11.07 1.12
N GLY A 185 1.42 -11.68 0.65
CA GLY A 185 2.80 -11.37 1.00
C GLY A 185 3.69 -11.44 -0.23
N HIS A 186 4.95 -11.17 -0.01
CA HIS A 186 6.02 -11.26 -0.98
C HIS A 186 7.09 -12.20 -0.43
N ASP A 187 7.43 -13.25 -1.19
CA ASP A 187 8.40 -14.24 -0.74
C ASP A 187 9.82 -13.82 -1.14
N MET A 188 10.64 -13.50 -0.13
CA MET A 188 12.07 -13.19 -0.26
C MET A 188 12.87 -14.31 0.40
N MET A 189 13.46 -15.21 -0.41
CA MET A 189 14.11 -16.41 0.06
C MET A 189 15.62 -16.21 0.22
N GLY A 190 16.09 -16.12 1.47
CA GLY A 190 17.49 -16.04 1.83
C GLY A 190 18.01 -17.32 2.50
N LEU A 191 19.32 -17.41 2.67
CA LEU A 191 19.93 -18.48 3.47
C LEU A 191 19.53 -18.35 4.95
N VAL A 192 19.50 -19.47 5.68
CA VAL A 192 19.25 -19.44 7.12
C VAL A 192 20.34 -18.62 7.81
N GLY A 193 19.92 -17.56 8.49
CA GLY A 193 20.82 -16.60 9.13
C GLY A 193 20.98 -15.28 8.38
N THR A 194 20.41 -15.15 7.17
CA THR A 194 20.31 -13.84 6.51
C THR A 194 19.59 -12.85 7.43
N PRO A 195 20.20 -11.70 7.77
CA PRO A 195 19.58 -10.74 8.65
C PRO A 195 18.35 -10.09 7.99
N VAL A 196 17.25 -10.11 8.73
CA VAL A 196 16.03 -9.37 8.37
C VAL A 196 15.96 -8.13 9.25
N ILE A 197 15.78 -6.97 8.62
CA ILE A 197 15.67 -5.68 9.29
C ILE A 197 14.29 -5.08 9.14
N ALA A 198 13.92 -4.18 10.04
CA ALA A 198 12.67 -3.47 9.94
C ALA A 198 12.65 -2.59 8.68
N THR A 199 11.62 -2.73 7.86
CA THR A 199 11.40 -1.86 6.70
C THR A 199 11.18 -0.40 7.14
N GLU A 200 10.50 -0.21 8.26
CA GLU A 200 10.25 1.10 8.87
C GLU A 200 10.33 0.97 10.39
N SER A 201 10.71 2.03 11.07
CA SER A 201 10.68 2.11 12.53
C SER A 201 9.24 2.06 13.06
N GLY A 202 9.04 1.36 14.18
CA GLY A 202 7.70 1.21 14.72
C GLY A 202 7.68 0.45 16.04
N TYR A 203 6.47 0.12 16.49
CA TYR A 203 6.21 -0.70 17.67
C TYR A 203 6.14 -2.17 17.30
N VAL A 204 6.83 -3.04 18.05
CA VAL A 204 6.63 -4.49 17.95
C VAL A 204 5.24 -4.83 18.48
N GLU A 205 4.33 -5.19 17.58
CA GLU A 205 2.93 -5.51 17.89
C GLU A 205 2.70 -7.01 18.02
N ALA A 206 3.50 -7.80 17.31
CA ALA A 206 3.43 -9.25 17.34
C ALA A 206 4.83 -9.86 17.37
N LEU A 207 5.03 -10.82 18.27
CA LEU A 207 6.29 -11.56 18.43
C LEU A 207 5.98 -13.04 18.69
N GLY A 208 6.93 -13.92 18.40
CA GLY A 208 6.85 -15.35 18.71
C GLY A 208 6.37 -16.21 17.56
N TRP A 209 6.04 -17.46 17.87
CA TRP A 209 5.66 -18.47 16.91
C TRP A 209 4.14 -18.52 16.67
N ASN A 210 3.72 -18.75 15.44
CA ASN A 210 2.36 -19.16 15.14
C ASN A 210 2.31 -20.24 14.05
N ARG A 211 1.16 -20.88 13.92
CA ARG A 211 0.94 -22.01 12.98
C ARG A 211 1.17 -21.63 11.50
N TYR A 212 0.95 -20.38 11.12
CA TYR A 212 0.95 -19.96 9.72
C TYR A 212 2.28 -19.33 9.30
N GLY A 213 2.84 -18.48 10.13
CA GLY A 213 4.09 -17.74 9.85
C GLY A 213 5.33 -18.34 10.50
N GLY A 214 5.18 -19.42 11.28
CA GLY A 214 6.30 -19.94 12.08
C GLY A 214 6.79 -18.90 13.09
N TRP A 215 8.09 -18.77 13.26
CA TRP A 215 8.69 -17.66 13.99
C TRP A 215 8.50 -16.37 13.20
N ARG A 216 7.95 -15.36 13.82
CA ARG A 216 7.49 -14.15 13.18
C ARG A 216 7.63 -12.91 14.06
N ILE A 217 7.72 -11.76 13.42
CA ILE A 217 7.61 -10.45 14.05
C ILE A 217 6.66 -9.57 13.25
N GLY A 218 5.84 -8.80 13.93
CA GLY A 218 4.98 -7.77 13.34
C GLY A 218 5.31 -6.41 13.91
N ILE A 219 5.53 -5.43 13.05
CA ILE A 219 5.90 -4.06 13.40
C ILE A 219 4.82 -3.11 12.89
N ARG A 220 4.24 -2.32 13.78
CA ARG A 220 3.31 -1.24 13.46
C ARG A 220 4.08 0.07 13.38
N SER A 221 3.98 0.79 12.24
CA SER A 221 4.58 2.13 12.11
C SER A 221 4.15 3.08 13.22
N PHE A 222 4.96 4.08 13.56
CA PHE A 222 4.65 5.03 14.63
C PHE A 222 3.37 5.83 14.36
N ASP A 223 3.05 6.12 13.10
CA ASP A 223 1.79 6.75 12.68
C ASP A 223 0.59 5.80 12.64
N LYS A 224 0.81 4.50 12.95
CA LYS A 224 -0.17 3.40 12.99
C LYS A 224 -0.85 3.08 11.65
N LYS A 225 -0.39 3.62 10.54
CA LYS A 225 -1.00 3.44 9.23
C LYS A 225 -0.53 2.18 8.51
N ARG A 226 0.70 1.69 8.79
CA ARG A 226 1.31 0.53 8.14
C ARG A 226 1.63 -0.56 9.16
N TYR A 227 1.54 -1.81 8.70
CA TYR A 227 1.89 -2.97 9.50
C TYR A 227 2.77 -3.90 8.67
N TYR A 228 3.97 -4.12 9.14
CA TYR A 228 4.95 -4.99 8.50
C TYR A 228 5.01 -6.32 9.23
N TYR A 229 4.86 -7.40 8.48
CA TYR A 229 4.83 -8.76 9.03
C TYR A 229 5.92 -9.59 8.38
N TYR A 230 6.88 -10.00 9.18
CA TYR A 230 7.99 -10.85 8.76
C TYR A 230 7.77 -12.26 9.32
N ALA A 231 7.75 -13.25 8.44
CA ALA A 231 7.43 -14.63 8.77
C ALA A 231 8.57 -15.57 8.39
N HIS A 232 8.45 -16.84 8.84
CA HIS A 232 9.40 -17.91 8.56
C HIS A 232 10.83 -17.60 8.99
N LEU A 233 10.97 -16.85 10.08
CA LEU A 233 12.26 -16.52 10.67
C LEU A 233 12.94 -17.77 11.23
N ARG A 234 14.26 -17.70 11.46
CA ARG A 234 15.07 -18.81 11.91
C ARG A 234 14.56 -19.40 13.24
N GLN A 235 14.45 -20.72 13.30
CA GLN A 235 14.11 -21.44 14.52
C GLN A 235 15.21 -21.25 15.60
N ASN A 236 14.81 -21.17 16.86
CA ASN A 236 15.63 -21.09 18.07
C ASN A 236 16.35 -19.77 18.36
N ARG A 237 16.63 -18.95 17.37
CA ARG A 237 17.18 -17.58 17.52
C ARG A 237 16.62 -16.68 16.44
N PRO A 238 15.29 -16.43 16.49
CA PRO A 238 14.62 -15.70 15.40
C PRO A 238 14.84 -14.18 15.48
N TYR A 239 15.19 -13.66 16.65
CA TYR A 239 15.23 -12.23 16.92
C TYR A 239 16.62 -11.76 17.31
N ALA A 240 16.85 -10.46 17.17
CA ALA A 240 18.01 -9.81 17.74
C ALA A 240 17.93 -9.84 19.28
N GLU A 241 19.08 -9.76 19.92
CA GLU A 241 19.19 -9.69 21.37
C GLU A 241 18.36 -8.49 21.92
N GLY A 242 17.62 -8.73 22.99
CA GLY A 242 16.74 -7.73 23.61
C GLY A 242 15.31 -7.67 23.05
N LEU A 243 14.96 -8.52 22.07
CA LEU A 243 13.60 -8.68 21.56
C LEU A 243 12.94 -10.01 21.97
N GLU A 244 13.42 -10.65 23.03
CA GLU A 244 12.91 -11.93 23.52
C GLU A 244 11.67 -11.80 24.40
#